data_87666904e8ca054c499571ca38d9164a
#
_entry.id   87666904e8ca054c499571ca38d9164a
#
_cell.length_a   1.000
_cell.length_b   1.000
_cell.length_c   1.000
_cell.angle_alpha   90.00
_cell.angle_beta   90.00
_cell.angle_gamma   90.00
#
_symmetry.space_group_name_H-M   'P 1'
#
loop_
_entity.id
_entity.type
_entity.pdbx_description
1 polymer ?
#
loop_
_entity_poly.entity_id
_entity_poly.type
_entity_poly.pdbx_seq_one_letter_code
_entity_poly.pdbx_strand_id
1 'polypeptide(L)'
;MKIKRILLSLAVVFGLTSFGSVANAACGTITIANMNWASANLMAEVDKIILEEGYGCTVELVPGATQPTFASMQEKGEPDVAPEFWANAAKRELEAAVAEGKLHSINKAPITGLGEGW
;
A
#
# COMPACT_ATOMS: atom_id res chain seq x y z
N MET A 1 -63.13 42.29 24.93
CA MET A 1 -62.86 40.86 24.86
C MET A 1 -61.50 40.64 24.14
N LYS A 2 -60.42 40.35 24.89
CA LYS A 2 -59.06 40.29 24.36
C LYS A 2 -58.65 38.82 24.25
N ILE A 3 -58.50 38.31 23.00
CA ILE A 3 -58.06 36.96 22.70
C ILE A 3 -56.55 36.94 22.70
N LYS A 4 -55.95 36.30 23.72
CA LYS A 4 -54.51 36.05 23.79
C LYS A 4 -54.14 34.94 22.81
N ARG A 5 -53.34 35.29 21.81
CA ARG A 5 -52.71 34.33 20.89
C ARG A 5 -51.53 33.70 21.62
N ILE A 6 -51.66 32.41 21.92
CA ILE A 6 -50.55 31.61 22.42
C ILE A 6 -49.80 31.11 21.18
N LEU A 7 -48.62 31.63 20.95
CA LEU A 7 -47.69 31.13 19.94
C LEU A 7 -46.92 29.91 20.53
N LEU A 8 -47.31 28.75 20.05
CA LEU A 8 -46.61 27.50 20.38
C LEU A 8 -45.38 27.36 19.47
N SER A 9 -44.19 27.70 20.06
CA SER A 9 -42.94 27.52 19.33
C SER A 9 -42.52 26.05 19.36
N LEU A 10 -42.70 25.37 18.21
CA LEU A 10 -42.24 23.99 17.98
C LEU A 10 -40.78 24.05 17.62
N ALA A 11 -39.91 23.81 18.58
CA ALA A 11 -38.46 23.67 18.35
C ALA A 11 -38.20 22.28 17.72
N VAL A 12 -38.00 22.24 16.41
CA VAL A 12 -37.53 21.06 15.70
C VAL A 12 -36.03 20.92 15.98
N VAL A 13 -35.68 20.01 16.88
CA VAL A 13 -34.28 19.61 17.09
C VAL A 13 -33.91 18.69 15.93
N PHE A 14 -33.24 19.25 14.94
CA PHE A 14 -32.62 18.49 13.86
C PHE A 14 -31.36 17.83 14.40
N GLY A 15 -31.48 16.58 14.85
CA GLY A 15 -30.33 15.77 15.24
C GLY A 15 -29.46 15.49 14.01
N LEU A 16 -28.32 16.19 13.90
CA LEU A 16 -27.28 15.81 12.95
C LEU A 16 -26.66 14.48 13.41
N THR A 17 -27.19 13.38 12.94
CA THR A 17 -26.48 12.12 12.97
C THR A 17 -25.36 12.22 11.93
N SER A 18 -24.18 12.61 12.37
CA SER A 18 -22.94 12.48 11.59
C SER A 18 -22.71 10.98 11.36
N PHE A 19 -23.19 10.45 10.25
CA PHE A 19 -22.69 9.19 9.73
C PHE A 19 -21.25 9.44 9.35
N GLY A 20 -20.34 9.09 10.24
CA GLY A 20 -18.93 8.98 9.92
C GLY A 20 -18.79 7.99 8.76
N SER A 21 -18.65 8.51 7.55
CA SER A 21 -18.21 7.70 6.43
C SER A 21 -16.83 7.19 6.81
N VAL A 22 -16.72 5.92 7.18
CA VAL A 22 -15.45 5.22 7.08
C VAL A 22 -15.04 5.35 5.61
N ALA A 23 -14.10 6.25 5.36
CA ALA A 23 -13.44 6.31 4.07
C ALA A 23 -12.71 4.96 3.93
N ASN A 24 -13.39 3.99 3.35
CA ASN A 24 -12.74 2.82 2.80
C ASN A 24 -11.92 3.36 1.63
N ALA A 25 -10.68 3.67 1.89
CA ALA A 25 -9.71 3.88 0.83
C ALA A 25 -9.50 2.50 0.18
N ALA A 26 -10.39 2.16 -0.73
CA ALA A 26 -10.20 1.01 -1.59
C ALA A 26 -8.96 1.32 -2.43
N CYS A 27 -7.81 0.80 -2.03
CA CYS A 27 -6.55 1.03 -2.74
C CYS A 27 -6.44 0.21 -4.03
N GLY A 28 -7.52 -0.47 -4.41
CA GLY A 28 -7.55 -1.29 -5.62
C GLY A 28 -6.80 -2.60 -5.48
N THR A 29 -6.32 -3.12 -6.60
CA THR A 29 -5.48 -4.31 -6.64
C THR A 29 -4.02 -3.90 -6.61
N ILE A 30 -3.23 -4.54 -5.74
CA ILE A 30 -1.78 -4.37 -5.62
C ILE A 30 -1.12 -5.70 -5.91
N THR A 31 -0.12 -5.69 -6.77
CA THR A 31 0.70 -6.85 -7.09
C THR A 31 2.00 -6.82 -6.28
N ILE A 32 2.31 -7.93 -5.61
CA ILE A 32 3.54 -8.06 -4.81
C ILE A 32 4.39 -9.21 -5.36
N ALA A 33 5.67 -8.94 -5.58
CA ALA A 33 6.61 -9.98 -5.98
C ALA A 33 6.81 -10.98 -4.83
N ASN A 34 6.44 -12.22 -5.07
CA ASN A 34 6.74 -13.34 -4.21
C ASN A 34 8.00 -14.03 -4.74
N MET A 35 9.16 -13.57 -4.24
CA MET A 35 10.45 -14.05 -4.69
C MET A 35 10.66 -15.52 -4.32
N ASN A 36 11.53 -16.21 -5.03
CA ASN A 36 11.69 -17.67 -4.93
C ASN A 36 12.59 -18.14 -3.76
N TRP A 37 12.61 -17.40 -2.65
CA TRP A 37 13.27 -17.80 -1.41
C TRP A 37 12.41 -17.49 -0.17
N ALA A 38 12.65 -18.24 0.92
CA ALA A 38 11.72 -18.34 2.04
C ALA A 38 11.45 -17.03 2.78
N SER A 39 12.48 -16.19 3.00
CA SER A 39 12.30 -14.91 3.71
C SER A 39 11.44 -13.95 2.91
N ALA A 40 11.65 -13.87 1.60
CA ALA A 40 10.84 -13.03 0.74
C ALA A 40 9.38 -13.51 0.64
N ASN A 41 9.16 -14.83 0.62
CA ASN A 41 7.80 -15.38 0.69
C ASN A 41 7.09 -14.92 1.97
N LEU A 42 7.78 -15.02 3.12
CA LEU A 42 7.22 -14.56 4.38
C LEU A 42 6.89 -13.07 4.35
N MET A 43 7.81 -12.23 3.83
CA MET A 43 7.57 -10.79 3.74
C MET A 43 6.39 -10.46 2.83
N ALA A 44 6.30 -11.11 1.67
CA ALA A 44 5.19 -10.89 0.74
C ALA A 44 3.83 -11.28 1.35
N GLU A 45 3.77 -12.37 2.11
CA GLU A 45 2.54 -12.78 2.81
C GLU A 45 2.19 -11.82 3.95
N VAL A 46 3.17 -11.33 4.70
CA VAL A 46 2.94 -10.32 5.75
C VAL A 46 2.43 -9.01 5.16
N ASP A 47 3.06 -8.52 4.09
CA ASP A 47 2.64 -7.31 3.40
C ASP A 47 1.21 -7.45 2.85
N LYS A 48 0.89 -8.62 2.28
CA LYS A 48 -0.47 -8.95 1.84
C LYS A 48 -1.48 -8.82 2.97
N ILE A 49 -1.24 -9.46 4.11
CA ILE A 49 -2.14 -9.40 5.27
C ILE A 49 -2.33 -7.94 5.73
N ILE A 50 -1.25 -7.18 5.84
CA ILE A 50 -1.31 -5.77 6.27
C ILE A 50 -2.14 -4.93 5.30
N LEU A 51 -1.93 -5.10 4.00
CA LEU A 51 -2.64 -4.33 2.99
C LEU A 51 -4.12 -4.73 2.88
N GLU A 52 -4.43 -6.01 2.95
CA GLU A 52 -5.81 -6.49 2.89
C GLU A 52 -6.59 -6.14 4.15
N GLU A 53 -6.09 -6.50 5.33
CA GLU A 53 -6.80 -6.30 6.60
C GLU A 53 -6.70 -4.86 7.13
N GLY A 54 -5.58 -4.18 6.89
CA GLY A 54 -5.35 -2.82 7.40
C GLY A 54 -5.85 -1.72 6.49
N TYR A 55 -5.79 -1.92 5.18
CA TYR A 55 -6.07 -0.89 4.18
C TYR A 55 -7.21 -1.25 3.23
N GLY A 56 -7.72 -2.48 3.26
CA GLY A 56 -8.83 -2.91 2.41
C GLY A 56 -8.45 -3.04 0.93
N CYS A 57 -7.17 -3.29 0.64
CA CYS A 57 -6.69 -3.57 -0.70
C CYS A 57 -7.05 -4.99 -1.14
N THR A 58 -6.99 -5.25 -2.43
CA THR A 58 -6.91 -6.61 -2.97
C THR A 58 -5.45 -6.87 -3.33
N VAL A 59 -4.85 -7.95 -2.83
CA VAL A 59 -3.44 -8.22 -3.07
C VAL A 59 -3.24 -9.52 -3.84
N GLU A 60 -2.49 -9.43 -4.93
CA GLU A 60 -2.07 -10.57 -5.74
C GLU A 60 -0.56 -10.81 -5.57
N LEU A 61 -0.20 -12.01 -5.12
CA LEU A 61 1.19 -12.44 -5.08
C LEU A 61 1.59 -13.01 -6.43
N VAL A 62 2.61 -12.44 -7.06
CA VAL A 62 3.13 -12.89 -8.35
C VAL A 62 4.50 -13.52 -8.20
N PRO A 63 4.78 -14.66 -8.87
CA PRO A 63 6.11 -15.28 -8.81
C PRO A 63 7.20 -14.30 -9.23
N GLY A 64 8.30 -14.27 -8.47
CA GLY A 64 9.40 -13.35 -8.70
C GLY A 64 10.78 -13.97 -8.49
N ALA A 65 11.75 -13.27 -9.02
CA ALA A 65 13.19 -13.43 -8.75
C ALA A 65 13.88 -12.10 -9.04
N THR A 66 15.05 -11.83 -8.44
CA THR A 66 15.67 -10.49 -8.46
C THR A 66 15.69 -9.85 -9.84
N GLN A 67 16.33 -10.46 -10.82
CA GLN A 67 16.50 -9.85 -12.15
C GLN A 67 15.20 -9.80 -12.98
N PRO A 68 14.43 -10.89 -13.11
CA PRO A 68 13.16 -10.84 -13.85
C PRO A 68 12.15 -9.87 -13.28
N THR A 69 12.04 -9.80 -11.93
CA THR A 69 11.15 -8.84 -11.26
C THR A 69 11.59 -7.41 -11.53
N PHE A 70 12.89 -7.12 -11.39
CA PHE A 70 13.42 -5.81 -11.69
C PHE A 70 13.13 -5.35 -13.13
N ALA A 71 13.39 -6.22 -14.12
CA ALA A 71 13.11 -5.91 -15.52
C ALA A 71 11.61 -5.64 -15.75
N SER A 72 10.74 -6.46 -15.17
CA SER A 72 9.28 -6.30 -15.31
C SER A 72 8.81 -4.98 -14.70
N MET A 73 9.28 -4.64 -13.50
CA MET A 73 8.94 -3.37 -12.83
C MET A 73 9.39 -2.15 -13.65
N GLN A 74 10.60 -2.21 -14.24
CA GLN A 74 11.11 -1.12 -15.09
C GLN A 74 10.35 -0.95 -16.40
N GLU A 75 9.97 -2.06 -17.04
CA GLU A 75 9.39 -2.05 -18.38
C GLU A 75 7.87 -1.92 -18.38
N LYS A 76 7.22 -2.54 -17.40
CA LYS A 76 5.76 -2.66 -17.34
C LYS A 76 5.14 -1.95 -16.14
N GLY A 77 5.94 -1.58 -15.13
CA GLY A 77 5.44 -1.09 -13.86
C GLY A 77 4.82 -2.17 -12.97
N GLU A 78 5.12 -3.45 -13.24
CA GLU A 78 4.59 -4.59 -12.49
C GLU A 78 5.69 -5.58 -12.12
N PRO A 79 5.60 -6.19 -10.91
CA PRO A 79 4.65 -5.91 -9.84
C PRO A 79 4.83 -4.54 -9.20
N ASP A 80 3.81 -4.06 -8.44
CA ASP A 80 3.84 -2.77 -7.76
C ASP A 80 4.88 -2.70 -6.64
N VAL A 81 5.08 -3.84 -5.96
CA VAL A 81 5.96 -3.94 -4.79
C VAL A 81 6.88 -5.15 -4.91
N ALA A 82 8.15 -4.97 -4.55
CA ALA A 82 9.12 -6.04 -4.37
C ALA A 82 9.74 -5.91 -2.97
N PRO A 83 9.21 -6.64 -1.94
CA PRO A 83 9.65 -6.44 -0.56
C PRO A 83 11.05 -6.97 -0.44
N GLU A 84 11.68 -7.78 -0.38
CA GLU A 84 13.07 -8.21 -0.21
C GLU A 84 13.84 -8.21 -1.54
N PHE A 85 14.02 -7.02 -2.13
CA PHE A 85 14.82 -6.90 -3.32
C PHE A 85 16.34 -6.83 -2.99
N TRP A 86 17.13 -7.73 -3.54
CA TRP A 86 18.58 -7.77 -3.31
C TRP A 86 19.31 -6.73 -4.17
N ALA A 87 19.34 -5.51 -3.64
CA ALA A 87 19.77 -4.32 -4.35
C ALA A 87 21.23 -4.41 -4.88
N ASN A 88 22.10 -5.15 -4.20
CA ASN A 88 23.50 -5.25 -4.64
C ASN A 88 23.67 -5.96 -5.99
N ALA A 89 22.75 -6.89 -6.30
CA ALA A 89 22.78 -7.64 -7.56
C ALA A 89 22.48 -6.77 -8.80
N ALA A 90 21.82 -5.62 -8.61
CA ALA A 90 21.42 -4.71 -9.68
C ALA A 90 21.65 -3.23 -9.29
N LYS A 91 22.68 -2.94 -8.51
CA LYS A 91 22.86 -1.63 -7.86
C LYS A 91 22.84 -0.46 -8.83
N ARG A 92 23.64 -0.50 -9.89
CA ARG A 92 23.74 0.60 -10.86
C ARG A 92 22.45 0.82 -11.62
N GLU A 93 21.83 -0.27 -12.05
CA GLU A 93 20.59 -0.28 -12.80
C GLU A 93 19.42 0.21 -11.93
N LEU A 94 19.40 -0.18 -10.65
CA LEU A 94 18.42 0.29 -9.67
C LEU A 94 18.58 1.79 -9.41
N GLU A 95 19.81 2.27 -9.19
CA GLU A 95 20.08 3.69 -8.98
C GLU A 95 19.65 4.53 -10.21
N ALA A 96 19.93 4.03 -11.41
CA ALA A 96 19.47 4.68 -12.65
C ALA A 96 17.95 4.72 -12.77
N ALA A 97 17.26 3.61 -12.53
CA ALA A 97 15.82 3.53 -12.60
C ALA A 97 15.12 4.45 -11.57
N VAL A 98 15.69 4.57 -10.38
CA VAL A 98 15.21 5.50 -9.35
C VAL A 98 15.46 6.96 -9.78
N ALA A 99 16.63 7.27 -10.34
CA ALA A 99 16.95 8.60 -10.83
C ALA A 99 16.04 9.03 -12.00
N GLU A 100 15.61 8.08 -12.84
CA GLU A 100 14.66 8.28 -13.92
C GLU A 100 13.18 8.33 -13.45
N GLY A 101 12.93 8.09 -12.17
CA GLY A 101 11.57 8.08 -11.60
C GLY A 101 10.73 6.86 -12.00
N LYS A 102 11.35 5.81 -12.54
CA LYS A 102 10.66 4.57 -12.90
C LYS A 102 10.37 3.68 -11.69
N LEU A 103 11.26 3.73 -10.72
CA LEU A 103 11.15 2.98 -9.47
C LEU A 103 11.31 3.90 -8.26
N HIS A 104 10.71 3.52 -7.16
CA HIS A 104 10.89 4.17 -5.88
C HIS A 104 11.55 3.19 -4.90
N SER A 105 12.72 3.57 -4.37
CA SER A 105 13.39 2.77 -3.35
C SER A 105 13.04 3.27 -1.96
N ILE A 106 12.55 2.39 -1.10
CA ILE A 106 12.25 2.69 0.31
C ILE A 106 13.56 2.56 1.11
N ASN A 107 14.40 3.58 1.01
CA ASN A 107 15.74 3.60 1.63
C ASN A 107 15.77 3.62 3.16
N LYS A 108 14.61 3.72 3.80
CA LYS A 108 14.47 3.72 5.26
C LYS A 108 13.88 2.40 5.77
N ALA A 109 13.99 1.34 4.99
CA ALA A 109 13.60 0.01 5.43
C ALA A 109 14.38 -0.35 6.71
N PRO A 110 13.71 -0.97 7.69
CA PRO A 110 14.30 -1.25 9.00
C PRO A 110 15.44 -2.28 8.95
N ILE A 111 15.54 -3.05 7.88
CA ILE A 111 16.57 -4.08 7.73
C ILE A 111 17.66 -3.55 6.80
N THR A 112 18.72 -3.07 7.38
CA THR A 112 19.92 -2.60 6.67
C THR A 112 21.17 -3.30 7.21
N GLY A 113 22.23 -3.35 6.42
CA GLY A 113 23.52 -3.86 6.87
C GLY A 113 23.69 -5.37 6.76
N LEU A 114 22.72 -6.07 6.19
CA LEU A 114 22.92 -7.47 5.79
C LEU A 114 23.69 -7.48 4.47
N GLY A 115 24.92 -7.96 4.53
CA GLY A 115 25.72 -8.20 3.32
C GLY A 115 25.30 -9.52 2.68
N GLU A 116 25.29 -9.54 1.36
CA GLU A 116 25.34 -10.80 0.63
C GLU A 116 26.72 -11.40 0.85
N GLY A 117 26.80 -12.46 1.65
CA GLY A 117 28.05 -13.17 1.95
C GLY A 117 27.87 -14.66 1.74
N TRP A 118 28.89 -15.28 1.22
CA TRP A 118 29.05 -16.73 1.12
C TRP A 118 29.93 -17.22 2.26
#